data_81e901a03f63e8deeb1baa486885860f
#
_entry.id   81e901a03f63e8deeb1baa486885860f
#
_cell.length_a   1.000
_cell.length_b   1.000
_cell.length_c   1.000
_cell.angle_alpha   90.00
_cell.angle_beta   90.00
_cell.angle_gamma   90.00
#
_symmetry.space_group_name_H-M   'P 1'
#
loop_
_entity.id
_entity.type
_entity.pdbx_description
1 polymer ?
#
loop_
_entity_poly.entity_id
_entity_poly.type
_entity_poly.pdbx_seq_one_letter_code
_entity_poly.pdbx_strand_id
1 'polypeptide(L)'
;MEERRRGPAEMPNFGPPSTPRPAASIVLLRRGGKHSQRALEVLMLKRSEEAKFMPGVWVFPGGSLDECDGADEAGLRACAVRELAEEAGIELSAAEELVPFTRWITPEIIATRFDAWFFLAFAPAHT
;
A
#
# COMPACT_ATOMS: atom_id res chain seq x y z
N MET A 1 5.04 25.48 -9.61
CA MET A 1 4.56 24.20 -9.10
C MET A 1 4.76 24.16 -7.58
N GLU A 2 3.70 23.96 -6.85
CA GLU A 2 3.78 23.92 -5.40
C GLU A 2 4.43 22.62 -4.91
N GLU A 3 5.29 22.74 -3.90
CA GLU A 3 5.85 21.57 -3.27
C GLU A 3 4.76 20.83 -2.49
N ARG A 4 4.81 19.51 -2.56
CA ARG A 4 3.92 18.69 -1.74
C ARG A 4 4.25 18.90 -0.25
N ARG A 5 3.22 19.12 0.55
CA ARG A 5 3.39 19.23 1.99
C ARG A 5 3.85 17.89 2.57
N ARG A 6 4.92 17.90 3.34
CA ARG A 6 5.44 16.71 4.01
C ARG A 6 4.74 16.51 5.36
N GLY A 7 4.38 15.27 5.64
CA GLY A 7 3.89 14.90 6.96
C GLY A 7 5.02 14.79 7.98
N PRO A 8 4.71 14.81 9.30
CA PRO A 8 5.74 14.70 10.35
C PRO A 8 6.60 13.44 10.23
N ALA A 9 6.03 12.33 9.76
CA ALA A 9 6.75 11.06 9.63
C ALA A 9 7.71 11.03 8.43
N GLU A 10 7.63 12.01 7.54
CA GLU A 10 8.51 12.11 6.36
C GLU A 10 9.70 13.02 6.58
N MET A 11 9.86 13.55 7.78
CA MET A 11 10.97 14.46 8.08
C MET A 11 12.32 13.74 8.00
N PRO A 12 13.41 14.45 7.65
CA PRO A 12 14.72 13.85 7.63
C PRO A 12 15.14 13.32 9.01
N ASN A 13 15.91 12.23 9.01
CA ASN A 13 16.50 11.66 10.20
C ASN A 13 17.99 11.99 10.23
N PHE A 14 18.42 12.73 11.24
CA PHE A 14 19.81 13.12 11.43
C PHE A 14 20.58 12.20 12.39
N GLY A 15 19.89 11.20 12.94
CA GLY A 15 20.50 10.19 13.81
C GLY A 15 20.75 8.87 13.07
N PRO A 16 21.00 7.78 13.81
CA PRO A 16 21.11 6.46 13.21
C PRO A 16 19.83 6.09 12.46
N PRO A 17 19.93 5.34 11.33
CA PRO A 17 18.75 4.94 10.58
C PRO A 17 17.77 4.13 11.44
N SER A 18 16.47 4.41 11.28
CA SER A 18 15.43 3.60 11.92
C SER A 18 15.30 2.26 11.20
N THR A 19 14.78 1.25 11.92
CA THR A 19 14.48 -0.05 11.32
C THR A 19 13.21 0.07 10.47
N PRO A 20 13.25 -0.37 9.20
CA PRO A 20 12.05 -0.35 8.37
C PRO A 20 10.96 -1.26 8.94
N ARG A 21 9.73 -0.77 8.95
CA ARG A 21 8.57 -1.57 9.38
C ARG A 21 8.06 -2.38 8.20
N PRO A 22 7.83 -3.69 8.36
CA PRO A 22 7.19 -4.48 7.32
C PRO A 22 5.81 -3.94 6.99
N ALA A 23 5.53 -3.84 5.70
CA ALA A 23 4.25 -3.38 5.20
C ALA A 23 3.90 -4.12 3.92
N ALA A 24 2.61 -4.17 3.59
CA ALA A 24 2.15 -4.79 2.38
C ALA A 24 1.09 -3.93 1.71
N SER A 25 1.16 -3.86 0.39
CA SER A 25 0.21 -3.11 -0.43
C SER A 25 -0.27 -3.96 -1.59
N ILE A 26 -1.46 -3.62 -2.11
CA ILE A 26 -2.03 -4.29 -3.26
C ILE A 26 -2.12 -3.34 -4.44
N VAL A 27 -1.62 -3.80 -5.59
CA VAL A 27 -1.90 -3.19 -6.89
C VAL A 27 -3.09 -3.95 -7.44
N LEU A 28 -4.29 -3.44 -7.18
CA LEU A 28 -5.54 -4.09 -7.57
C LEU A 28 -5.95 -3.62 -8.95
N LEU A 29 -6.07 -4.57 -9.87
CA LEU A 29 -6.36 -4.30 -11.27
C LEU A 29 -7.78 -4.74 -11.62
N ARG A 30 -8.41 -3.99 -12.53
CA ARG A 30 -9.65 -4.43 -13.16
C ARG A 30 -9.65 -4.01 -14.63
N ARG A 31 -10.45 -4.69 -15.43
CA ARG A 31 -10.63 -4.30 -16.82
C ARG A 31 -11.43 -3.00 -16.88
N GLY A 32 -11.06 -2.11 -17.79
CA GLY A 32 -11.82 -0.90 -18.05
C GLY A 32 -13.23 -1.24 -18.55
N GLY A 33 -14.22 -0.43 -18.11
CA GLY A 33 -15.60 -0.60 -18.54
C GLY A 33 -15.82 -0.21 -20.00
N LYS A 34 -17.04 -0.43 -20.50
CA LYS A 34 -17.43 -0.11 -21.91
C LYS A 34 -17.13 1.33 -22.30
N HIS A 35 -17.17 2.24 -21.36
CA HIS A 35 -16.95 3.67 -21.59
C HIS A 35 -15.54 4.11 -21.24
N SER A 36 -14.70 3.19 -20.78
CA SER A 36 -13.28 3.46 -20.51
C SER A 36 -12.47 3.21 -21.77
N GLN A 37 -11.62 4.16 -22.12
CA GLN A 37 -10.68 3.99 -23.23
C GLN A 37 -9.44 3.20 -22.81
N ARG A 38 -9.36 2.80 -21.54
CA ARG A 38 -8.22 2.10 -20.97
C ARG A 38 -8.52 0.62 -20.81
N ALA A 39 -7.53 -0.22 -21.15
CA ALA A 39 -7.66 -1.67 -21.02
C ALA A 39 -7.67 -2.10 -19.55
N LEU A 40 -6.92 -1.42 -18.71
CA LEU A 40 -6.79 -1.73 -17.28
C LEU A 40 -6.96 -0.47 -16.44
N GLU A 41 -7.55 -0.66 -15.27
CA GLU A 41 -7.65 0.35 -14.24
C GLU A 41 -7.02 -0.17 -12.95
N VAL A 42 -6.42 0.73 -12.18
CA VAL A 42 -5.76 0.42 -10.90
C VAL A 42 -6.46 1.20 -9.80
N LEU A 43 -6.73 0.52 -8.68
CA LEU A 43 -7.33 1.18 -7.52
C LEU A 43 -6.30 2.02 -6.78
N MET A 44 -6.59 3.31 -6.62
CA MET A 44 -5.80 4.22 -5.81
C MET A 44 -6.70 4.86 -4.74
N LEU A 45 -6.13 5.10 -3.57
CA LEU A 45 -6.83 5.74 -2.45
C LEU A 45 -6.11 7.03 -2.11
N LYS A 46 -6.88 8.08 -1.83
CA LYS A 46 -6.30 9.36 -1.43
C LYS A 46 -6.14 9.38 0.09
N ARG A 47 -4.91 9.61 0.55
CA ARG A 47 -4.65 9.76 1.98
C ARG A 47 -5.25 11.04 2.52
N SER A 48 -5.64 11.02 3.80
CA SER A 48 -6.13 12.22 4.50
C SER A 48 -5.07 13.33 4.46
N GLU A 49 -5.52 14.57 4.36
CA GLU A 49 -4.65 15.75 4.48
C GLU A 49 -4.01 15.85 5.88
N GLU A 50 -4.58 15.14 6.87
CA GLU A 50 -4.08 15.11 8.24
C GLU A 50 -3.18 13.92 8.52
N ALA A 51 -2.89 13.08 7.53
CA ALA A 51 -2.03 11.92 7.70
C ALA A 51 -0.62 12.34 8.09
N LYS A 52 0.00 11.58 8.99
CA LYS A 52 1.39 11.81 9.42
C LYS A 52 2.41 11.47 8.37
N PHE A 53 2.07 10.55 7.46
CA PHE A 53 2.92 10.12 6.36
C PHE A 53 2.19 10.35 5.05
N MET A 54 2.84 11.03 4.12
CA MET A 54 2.34 11.35 2.78
C MET A 54 0.90 11.89 2.77
N PRO A 55 0.61 13.01 3.47
CA PRO A 55 -0.75 13.55 3.50
C PRO A 55 -1.21 14.01 2.11
N GLY A 56 -2.47 13.75 1.79
CA GLY A 56 -3.10 14.18 0.53
C GLY A 56 -2.63 13.45 -0.72
N VAL A 57 -1.78 12.44 -0.60
CA VAL A 57 -1.21 11.70 -1.73
C VAL A 57 -2.10 10.52 -2.07
N TRP A 58 -2.18 10.18 -3.35
CA TRP A 58 -2.84 8.96 -3.82
C TRP A 58 -1.88 7.79 -3.68
N VAL A 59 -2.36 6.71 -3.07
CA VAL A 59 -1.54 5.52 -2.78
C VAL A 59 -2.31 4.26 -3.11
N PHE A 60 -1.58 3.14 -3.24
CA PHE A 60 -2.21 1.82 -3.28
C PHE A 60 -2.74 1.45 -1.90
N PRO A 61 -3.84 0.67 -1.82
CA PRO A 61 -4.28 0.13 -0.55
C PRO A 61 -3.17 -0.67 0.13
N GLY A 62 -3.00 -0.50 1.42
CA GLY A 62 -1.98 -1.21 2.16
C GLY A 62 -1.71 -0.60 3.52
N GLY A 63 -0.82 -1.22 4.27
CA GLY A 63 -0.45 -0.74 5.58
C GLY A 63 0.63 -1.61 6.23
N SER A 64 0.95 -1.26 7.46
CA SER A 64 1.93 -1.99 8.26
C SER A 64 1.40 -3.35 8.69
N LEU A 65 2.31 -4.30 8.83
CA LEU A 65 2.00 -5.64 9.33
C LEU A 65 1.53 -5.54 10.78
N ASP A 66 0.40 -6.21 11.09
CA ASP A 66 -0.09 -6.36 12.46
C ASP A 66 0.39 -7.68 13.04
N GLU A 67 0.35 -7.79 14.38
CA GLU A 67 0.71 -9.04 15.06
C GLU A 67 -0.11 -10.24 14.59
N CYS A 68 -1.39 -10.01 14.27
CA CYS A 68 -2.28 -11.08 13.80
C CYS A 68 -1.97 -11.54 12.38
N ASP A 69 -1.19 -10.78 11.62
CA ASP A 69 -0.85 -11.15 10.24
C ASP A 69 0.27 -12.19 10.15
N GLY A 70 1.10 -12.30 11.19
CA GLY A 70 2.30 -13.12 11.16
C GLY A 70 3.49 -12.38 10.53
N ALA A 71 4.69 -12.93 10.67
CA ALA A 71 5.93 -12.26 10.27
C ALA A 71 6.56 -12.78 8.97
N ASP A 72 5.93 -13.71 8.29
CA ASP A 72 6.42 -14.34 7.06
C ASP A 72 5.70 -13.82 5.82
N GLU A 73 5.97 -14.43 4.67
CA GLU A 73 5.30 -14.06 3.41
C GLU A 73 3.79 -14.25 3.50
N ALA A 74 3.32 -15.31 4.16
CA ALA A 74 1.89 -15.50 4.37
C ALA A 74 1.28 -14.36 5.18
N GLY A 75 2.02 -13.84 6.17
CA GLY A 75 1.60 -12.68 6.94
C GLY A 75 1.54 -11.41 6.11
N LEU A 76 2.49 -11.19 5.22
CA LEU A 76 2.46 -10.05 4.30
C LEU A 76 1.25 -10.11 3.36
N ARG A 77 0.93 -11.29 2.84
CA ARG A 77 -0.26 -11.51 2.00
C ARG A 77 -1.54 -11.27 2.78
N ALA A 78 -1.63 -11.78 4.00
CA ALA A 78 -2.77 -11.56 4.88
C ALA A 78 -2.96 -10.07 5.20
N CYS A 79 -1.86 -9.36 5.46
CA CYS A 79 -1.86 -7.92 5.68
C CYS A 79 -2.44 -7.18 4.47
N ALA A 80 -1.98 -7.50 3.28
CA ALA A 80 -2.45 -6.85 2.04
C ALA A 80 -3.96 -7.06 1.85
N VAL A 81 -4.45 -8.27 2.05
CA VAL A 81 -5.87 -8.60 1.94
C VAL A 81 -6.69 -7.87 3.00
N ARG A 82 -6.22 -7.86 4.23
CA ARG A 82 -6.90 -7.18 5.34
C ARG A 82 -7.00 -5.68 5.11
N GLU A 83 -5.89 -5.05 4.72
CA GLU A 83 -5.87 -3.60 4.47
C GLU A 83 -6.79 -3.21 3.32
N LEU A 84 -6.85 -4.02 2.27
CA LEU A 84 -7.77 -3.77 1.15
C LEU A 84 -9.23 -3.80 1.63
N ALA A 85 -9.58 -4.78 2.47
CA ALA A 85 -10.93 -4.88 3.01
C ALA A 85 -11.25 -3.68 3.92
N GLU A 86 -10.33 -3.31 4.79
CA GLU A 86 -10.51 -2.19 5.73
C GLU A 86 -10.61 -0.85 5.01
N GLU A 87 -9.75 -0.60 4.03
CA GLU A 87 -9.67 0.71 3.39
C GLU A 87 -10.64 0.89 2.23
N ALA A 88 -10.94 -0.17 1.48
CA ALA A 88 -11.76 -0.08 0.28
C ALA A 88 -13.03 -0.94 0.30
N GLY A 89 -13.19 -1.77 1.33
CA GLY A 89 -14.35 -2.66 1.42
C GLY A 89 -14.35 -3.79 0.40
N ILE A 90 -13.20 -4.09 -0.20
CA ILE A 90 -13.06 -5.14 -1.21
C ILE A 90 -12.44 -6.37 -0.56
N GLU A 91 -13.14 -7.49 -0.63
CA GLU A 91 -12.65 -8.75 -0.08
C GLU A 91 -12.15 -9.67 -1.20
N LEU A 92 -10.94 -10.18 -1.04
CA LEU A 92 -10.37 -11.17 -1.93
C LEU A 92 -10.61 -12.56 -1.32
N SER A 93 -10.98 -13.52 -2.17
CA SER A 93 -11.36 -14.87 -1.73
C SER A 93 -10.16 -15.69 -1.24
N ALA A 94 -8.97 -15.40 -1.72
CA ALA A 94 -7.78 -16.17 -1.36
C ALA A 94 -6.53 -15.30 -1.44
N ALA A 95 -5.73 -15.31 -0.37
CA ALA A 95 -4.47 -14.57 -0.33
C ALA A 95 -3.42 -15.16 -1.28
N GLU A 96 -3.51 -16.44 -1.60
CA GLU A 96 -2.60 -17.11 -2.53
C GLU A 96 -2.78 -16.68 -3.98
N GLU A 97 -3.86 -15.96 -4.31
CA GLU A 97 -4.05 -15.39 -5.65
C GLU A 97 -3.23 -14.12 -5.87
N LEU A 98 -2.59 -13.62 -4.84
CA LEU A 98 -1.72 -12.46 -4.94
C LEU A 98 -0.39 -12.84 -5.59
N VAL A 99 0.06 -12.01 -6.52
CA VAL A 99 1.35 -12.20 -7.18
C VAL A 99 2.35 -11.18 -6.66
N PRO A 100 3.48 -11.59 -6.08
CA PRO A 100 4.52 -10.64 -5.67
C PRO A 100 4.99 -9.83 -6.88
N PHE A 101 5.02 -8.51 -6.72
CA PHE A 101 5.36 -7.60 -7.81
C PHE A 101 6.67 -6.87 -7.57
N THR A 102 6.79 -6.17 -6.44
CA THR A 102 7.99 -5.41 -6.11
C THR A 102 8.08 -5.17 -4.60
N ARG A 103 9.25 -4.72 -4.18
CA ARG A 103 9.54 -4.41 -2.78
C ARG A 103 10.30 -3.09 -2.74
N TRP A 104 9.82 -2.17 -1.93
CA TRP A 104 10.43 -0.85 -1.77
C TRP A 104 10.74 -0.59 -0.31
N ILE A 105 11.98 -0.16 -0.05
CA ILE A 105 12.42 0.19 1.30
C ILE A 105 12.67 1.70 1.32
N THR A 106 12.06 2.40 2.27
CA THR A 106 12.23 3.83 2.44
C THR A 106 13.71 4.17 2.65
N PRO A 107 14.22 5.25 2.05
CA PRO A 107 15.61 5.67 2.25
C PRO A 107 15.97 5.91 3.72
N GLU A 108 17.22 5.65 4.08
CA GLU A 108 17.71 5.77 5.45
C GLU A 108 17.61 7.17 6.03
N ILE A 109 17.60 8.19 5.18
CA ILE A 109 17.52 9.59 5.61
C ILE A 109 16.12 10.00 6.09
N ILE A 110 15.12 9.17 5.88
CA ILE A 110 13.74 9.44 6.30
C ILE A 110 13.52 8.83 7.69
N ALA A 111 12.88 9.60 8.59
CA ALA A 111 12.69 9.19 9.98
C ALA A 111 11.81 7.95 10.11
N THR A 112 10.68 7.91 9.42
CA THR A 112 9.78 6.75 9.41
C THR A 112 10.00 5.93 8.16
N ARG A 113 10.44 4.70 8.33
CA ARG A 113 10.80 3.83 7.21
C ARG A 113 9.88 2.62 7.14
N PHE A 114 9.56 2.23 5.90
CA PHE A 114 8.79 1.03 5.61
C PHE A 114 9.56 0.12 4.68
N ASP A 115 9.42 -1.17 4.89
CA ASP A 115 9.84 -2.22 3.97
C ASP A 115 8.54 -2.75 3.37
N ALA A 116 8.14 -2.17 2.24
CA ALA A 116 6.83 -2.39 1.64
C ALA A 116 6.90 -3.41 0.51
N TRP A 117 6.10 -4.47 0.65
CA TRP A 117 5.92 -5.48 -0.39
C TRP A 117 4.64 -5.19 -1.15
N PHE A 118 4.72 -5.19 -2.47
CA PHE A 118 3.58 -4.93 -3.34
C PHE A 118 3.15 -6.22 -4.04
N PHE A 119 1.86 -6.51 -3.96
CA PHE A 119 1.27 -7.68 -4.60
C PHE A 119 0.29 -7.24 -5.68
N LEU A 120 0.31 -7.95 -6.82
CA LEU A 120 -0.69 -7.77 -7.88
C LEU A 120 -1.87 -8.70 -7.63
N ALA A 121 -3.08 -8.20 -7.86
CA ALA A 121 -4.29 -9.01 -7.83
C ALA A 121 -5.31 -8.42 -8.78
N PHE A 122 -6.21 -9.27 -9.27
CA PHE A 122 -7.37 -8.79 -10.02
C PHE A 122 -8.56 -8.61 -9.08
N ALA A 123 -9.30 -7.53 -9.30
CA ALA A 123 -10.49 -7.26 -8.52
C ALA A 123 -11.55 -8.34 -8.75
N PRO A 124 -12.33 -8.70 -7.71
CA PRO A 124 -13.46 -9.60 -7.89
C PRO A 124 -14.46 -9.06 -8.90
N ALA A 125 -15.24 -9.93 -9.50
CA ALA A 125 -16.31 -9.54 -10.38
C ALA A 125 -17.26 -8.55 -9.68
N HIS A 126 -17.77 -7.59 -10.42
CA HIS A 126 -18.66 -6.55 -9.90
C HIS A 126 -18.02 -5.54 -8.92
N THR A 127 -16.70 -5.42 -8.97
CA THR A 127 -15.98 -4.40 -8.20
C THR A 127 -15.95 -3.07 -8.94
#